data_d50fc599d60087afe7e13d71fee0ce47
#
_entry.id   d50fc599d60087afe7e13d71fee0ce47
#
_cell.length_a   1.000
_cell.length_b   1.000
_cell.length_c   1.000
_cell.angle_alpha   90.00
_cell.angle_beta   90.00
_cell.angle_gamma   90.00
#
_symmetry.space_group_name_H-M   'P 1'
#
loop_
_entity.id
_entity.type
_entity.pdbx_description
1 polymer ?
#
loop_
_entity_poly.entity_id
_entity_poly.type
_entity_poly.pdbx_seq_one_letter_code
_entity_poly.pdbx_strand_id
1 'polypeptide(L)'
;DRSVAAAKIPLDLKALEMEIITLLEEYEKNGLTNFANFKDIDLEKRQVRDICLSGDGESTLEPQFESVCSLMAKIQQIYSKYPLQLTLITNGAHLHLENVRRGLRILTEHRGEVWAKLDAGSEEWFRKINGSAFSLERIQENLEQTNKDFPMQVQTMLCRIGNVEPSPKEIDL
;
A
#
# COMPACT_ATOMS: atom_id res chain seq x y z
N ASP A 1 -12.62 -6.97 12.63
CA ASP A 1 -13.83 -6.31 13.10
C ASP A 1 -13.79 -4.84 12.71
N ARG A 2 -14.49 -4.48 11.63
CA ARG A 2 -14.53 -3.11 11.08
C ARG A 2 -15.48 -2.18 11.87
N SER A 3 -16.05 -2.63 12.97
CA SER A 3 -17.07 -1.92 13.74
C SER A 3 -16.51 -0.99 14.83
N VAL A 4 -15.24 -1.06 15.13
CA VAL A 4 -14.60 -0.15 16.08
C VAL A 4 -14.01 1.00 15.27
N ALA A 5 -14.71 2.15 15.26
CA ALA A 5 -14.08 3.40 14.88
C ALA A 5 -12.94 3.66 15.87
N ALA A 6 -11.74 3.18 15.56
CA ALA A 6 -10.56 3.55 16.31
C ALA A 6 -10.51 5.08 16.35
N ALA A 7 -10.37 5.64 17.53
CA ALA A 7 -10.14 7.07 17.66
C ALA A 7 -8.99 7.41 16.72
N LYS A 8 -9.21 8.33 15.77
CA LYS A 8 -8.17 8.74 14.83
C LYS A 8 -7.08 9.41 15.64
N ILE A 9 -6.07 8.64 15.99
CA ILE A 9 -4.83 9.19 16.56
C ILE A 9 -4.14 9.91 15.39
N PRO A 10 -3.88 11.22 15.50
CA PRO A 10 -3.16 11.94 14.46
C PRO A 10 -1.80 11.28 14.19
N LEU A 11 -1.44 11.12 12.93
CA LEU A 11 -0.14 10.59 12.56
C LEU A 11 0.98 11.54 13.01
N ASP A 12 1.90 11.04 13.82
CA ASP A 12 3.14 11.74 14.18
C ASP A 12 4.26 11.35 13.20
N LEU A 13 4.51 12.22 12.22
CA LEU A 13 5.56 11.99 11.22
C LEU A 13 6.96 11.85 11.79
N LYS A 14 7.26 12.52 12.93
CA LYS A 14 8.56 12.38 13.59
C LYS A 14 8.71 11.02 14.25
N ALA A 15 7.67 10.55 14.93
CA ALA A 15 7.64 9.21 15.50
C ALA A 15 7.79 8.16 14.40
N LEU A 16 7.05 8.28 13.29
CA LEU A 16 7.14 7.39 12.13
C LEU A 16 8.56 7.38 11.53
N GLU A 17 9.17 8.55 11.33
CA GLU A 17 10.56 8.66 10.86
C GLU A 17 11.53 7.94 11.78
N MET A 18 11.41 8.16 13.09
CA MET A 18 12.27 7.53 14.09
C MET A 18 12.11 6.00 14.11
N GLU A 19 10.88 5.50 14.01
CA GLU A 19 10.61 4.06 13.95
C GLU A 19 11.26 3.42 12.72
N ILE A 20 11.08 4.00 11.54
CA ILE A 20 11.68 3.47 10.30
C ILE A 20 13.21 3.50 10.39
N ILE A 21 13.79 4.61 10.84
CA ILE A 21 15.26 4.73 11.00
C ILE A 21 15.77 3.69 11.99
N THR A 22 15.11 3.51 13.13
CA THR A 22 15.50 2.52 14.14
C THR A 22 15.50 1.10 13.56
N LEU A 23 14.49 0.75 12.77
CA LEU A 23 14.42 -0.54 12.10
C LEU A 23 15.54 -0.74 11.09
N LEU A 24 15.86 0.30 10.30
CA LEU A 24 16.95 0.23 9.32
C LEU A 24 18.32 0.17 9.98
N GLU A 25 18.54 0.90 11.08
CA GLU A 25 19.76 0.81 11.87
C GLU A 25 19.93 -0.57 12.52
N GLU A 26 18.84 -1.16 13.03
CA GLU A 26 18.87 -2.52 13.59
C GLU A 26 19.16 -3.54 12.48
N TYR A 27 18.59 -3.35 11.29
CA TYR A 27 18.92 -4.16 10.13
C TYR A 27 20.41 -4.08 9.77
N GLU A 28 20.99 -2.89 9.79
CA GLU A 28 22.42 -2.68 9.51
C GLU A 28 23.34 -3.37 10.53
N LYS A 29 22.96 -3.31 11.80
CA LYS A 29 23.79 -3.85 12.89
C LYS A 29 23.69 -5.37 13.00
N ASN A 30 22.50 -5.90 12.94
CA ASN A 30 22.19 -7.27 13.37
C ASN A 30 21.34 -8.08 12.36
N GLY A 31 21.02 -7.53 11.18
CA GLY A 31 20.20 -8.22 10.18
C GLY A 31 18.82 -8.62 10.72
N LEU A 32 18.23 -7.81 11.59
CA LEU A 32 16.93 -8.02 12.25
C LEU A 32 16.89 -9.26 13.17
N THR A 33 18.03 -9.77 13.61
CA THR A 33 18.11 -10.99 14.46
C THR A 33 17.38 -10.83 15.80
N ASN A 34 17.31 -9.59 16.32
CA ASN A 34 16.64 -9.31 17.59
C ASN A 34 15.11 -9.35 17.51
N PHE A 35 14.55 -9.42 16.32
CA PHE A 35 13.11 -9.58 16.13
C PHE A 35 12.72 -11.05 16.05
N ALA A 36 11.80 -11.48 16.90
CA ALA A 36 11.40 -12.87 17.03
C ALA A 36 11.01 -13.54 15.70
N ASN A 37 10.37 -12.77 14.80
CA ASN A 37 9.90 -13.25 13.51
C ASN A 37 11.04 -13.53 12.52
N PHE A 38 12.24 -13.00 12.75
CA PHE A 38 13.38 -13.12 11.84
C PHE A 38 14.51 -14.00 12.37
N LYS A 39 14.51 -14.35 13.68
CA LYS A 39 15.63 -15.06 14.32
C LYS A 39 15.97 -16.41 13.67
N ASP A 40 14.96 -17.11 13.15
CA ASP A 40 15.09 -18.46 12.54
C ASP A 40 15.16 -18.40 11.00
N ILE A 41 15.25 -17.22 10.40
CA ILE A 41 15.40 -17.02 8.97
C ILE A 41 16.91 -16.90 8.64
N ASP A 42 17.38 -17.52 7.58
CA ASP A 42 18.75 -17.37 7.10
C ASP A 42 19.10 -15.89 6.83
N LEU A 43 20.28 -15.44 7.22
CA LEU A 43 20.71 -14.05 7.05
C LEU A 43 20.58 -13.54 5.60
N GLU A 44 20.91 -14.39 4.62
CA GLU A 44 20.80 -14.07 3.20
C GLU A 44 19.38 -13.76 2.74
N LYS A 45 18.38 -14.28 3.44
CA LYS A 45 16.96 -14.05 3.18
C LYS A 45 16.37 -12.86 3.94
N ARG A 46 17.10 -12.33 4.92
CA ARG A 46 16.67 -11.16 5.71
C ARG A 46 17.10 -9.87 5.01
N GLN A 47 16.47 -9.54 3.90
CA GLN A 47 16.77 -8.33 3.14
C GLN A 47 15.59 -7.37 3.21
N VAL A 48 15.85 -6.16 3.70
CA VAL A 48 14.88 -5.04 3.56
C VAL A 48 14.93 -4.57 2.11
N ARG A 49 13.80 -4.67 1.41
CA ARG A 49 13.69 -4.37 -0.02
C ARG A 49 12.75 -3.24 -0.34
N ASP A 50 11.77 -2.99 0.52
CA ASP A 50 10.78 -1.94 0.28
C ASP A 50 10.37 -1.21 1.55
N ILE A 51 9.82 -0.02 1.34
CA ILE A 51 9.06 0.75 2.31
C ILE A 51 7.66 0.84 1.72
N CYS A 52 6.71 0.12 2.35
CA CYS A 52 5.39 -0.05 1.81
C CYS A 52 4.31 0.66 2.64
N LEU A 53 3.51 1.49 1.99
CA LEU A 53 2.26 2.01 2.54
C LEU A 53 1.15 0.99 2.30
N SER A 54 0.86 0.18 3.31
CA SER A 54 -0.20 -0.83 3.29
C SER A 54 -0.69 -1.06 4.71
N GLY A 55 -1.75 -1.82 4.90
CA GLY A 55 -2.14 -2.29 6.23
C GLY A 55 -3.61 -2.11 6.58
N ASP A 56 -3.89 -1.88 7.87
CA ASP A 56 -5.23 -1.83 8.45
C ASP A 56 -5.99 -0.56 8.08
N GLY A 57 -6.38 -0.45 6.83
CA GLY A 57 -7.11 0.70 6.31
C GLY A 57 -6.64 1.09 4.91
N GLU A 58 -6.99 2.30 4.51
CA GLU A 58 -6.64 2.87 3.22
C GLU A 58 -5.67 4.03 3.41
N SER A 59 -4.42 3.85 2.99
CA SER A 59 -3.33 4.83 3.18
C SER A 59 -3.63 6.19 2.53
N THR A 60 -4.37 6.20 1.42
CA THR A 60 -4.76 7.43 0.71
C THR A 60 -5.82 8.27 1.45
N LEU A 61 -6.38 7.75 2.55
CA LEU A 61 -7.24 8.52 3.46
C LEU A 61 -6.47 9.33 4.49
N GLU A 62 -5.15 9.10 4.64
CA GLU A 62 -4.34 9.85 5.57
C GLU A 62 -4.22 11.32 5.11
N PRO A 63 -4.64 12.31 5.90
CA PRO A 63 -4.54 13.71 5.53
C PRO A 63 -3.11 14.17 5.20
N GLN A 64 -2.11 13.55 5.84
CA GLN A 64 -0.70 13.84 5.63
C GLN A 64 -0.05 12.91 4.59
N PHE A 65 -0.83 12.26 3.70
CA PHE A 65 -0.34 11.29 2.72
C PHE A 65 0.85 11.81 1.91
N GLU A 66 0.78 13.05 1.40
CA GLU A 66 1.88 13.69 0.68
C GLU A 66 3.16 13.78 1.53
N SER A 67 3.02 14.15 2.81
CA SER A 67 4.16 14.25 3.74
C SER A 67 4.76 12.87 4.05
N VAL A 68 3.93 11.84 4.13
CA VAL A 68 4.40 10.45 4.28
C VAL A 68 5.20 10.02 3.05
N CYS A 69 4.70 10.28 1.83
CA CYS A 69 5.44 10.00 0.60
C CYS A 69 6.79 10.73 0.55
N SER A 70 6.82 12.00 0.98
CA SER A 70 8.06 12.78 1.08
C SER A 70 9.04 12.18 2.10
N LEU A 71 8.54 11.71 3.23
CA LEU A 71 9.35 11.02 4.24
C LEU A 71 9.95 9.72 3.70
N MET A 72 9.16 8.89 3.00
CA MET A 72 9.64 7.66 2.37
C MET A 72 10.77 7.95 1.37
N ALA A 73 10.56 8.96 0.51
CA ALA A 73 11.56 9.40 -0.46
C ALA A 73 12.88 9.86 0.20
N LYS A 74 12.77 10.65 1.28
CA LYS A 74 13.91 11.07 2.09
C LYS A 74 14.67 9.88 2.66
N ILE A 75 13.97 8.92 3.24
CA ILE A 75 14.58 7.71 3.82
C ILE A 75 15.28 6.88 2.74
N GLN A 76 14.64 6.68 1.58
CA GLN A 76 15.24 5.99 0.44
C GLN A 76 16.56 6.62 0.02
N GLN A 77 16.64 7.96 -0.01
CA GLN A 77 17.88 8.68 -0.34
C GLN A 77 18.97 8.50 0.71
N ILE A 78 18.62 8.60 2.00
CA ILE A 78 19.56 8.41 3.12
C ILE A 78 20.15 7.00 3.09
N TYR A 79 19.31 6.00 2.85
CA TYR A 79 19.69 4.59 2.80
C TYR A 79 19.92 4.08 1.37
N SER A 80 20.42 4.94 0.48
CA SER A 80 20.62 4.67 -0.96
C SER A 80 21.54 3.48 -1.28
N LYS A 81 22.30 3.00 -0.31
CA LYS A 81 23.08 1.75 -0.41
C LYS A 81 22.21 0.48 -0.50
N TYR A 82 20.96 0.56 -0.07
CA TYR A 82 19.98 -0.50 -0.20
C TYR A 82 19.05 -0.22 -1.37
N PRO A 83 18.64 -1.24 -2.12
CA PRO A 83 17.69 -1.07 -3.22
C PRO A 83 16.24 -0.98 -2.67
N LEU A 84 15.98 0.05 -1.85
CA LEU A 84 14.68 0.23 -1.24
C LEU A 84 13.67 0.69 -2.30
N GLN A 85 12.67 -0.15 -2.57
CA GLN A 85 11.51 0.20 -3.37
C GLN A 85 10.50 0.97 -2.51
N LEU A 86 9.91 2.02 -3.05
CA LEU A 86 8.75 2.67 -2.42
C LEU A 86 7.48 2.05 -3.01
N THR A 87 6.57 1.58 -2.16
CA THR A 87 5.37 0.89 -2.61
C THR A 87 4.13 1.46 -1.94
N LEU A 88 3.11 1.74 -2.72
CA LEU A 88 1.77 2.05 -2.24
C LEU A 88 0.83 0.90 -2.63
N ILE A 89 0.12 0.33 -1.64
CA ILE A 89 -1.00 -0.58 -1.89
C ILE A 89 -2.29 0.18 -1.53
N THR A 90 -3.21 0.29 -2.47
CA THR A 90 -4.45 1.07 -2.33
C THR A 90 -5.66 0.36 -2.93
N ASN A 91 -6.83 0.62 -2.38
CA ASN A 91 -8.11 0.17 -2.96
C ASN A 91 -8.62 1.09 -4.11
N GLY A 92 -7.87 2.12 -4.47
CA GLY A 92 -8.19 3.00 -5.59
C GLY A 92 -9.28 4.05 -5.32
N ALA A 93 -9.93 4.03 -4.18
CA ALA A 93 -11.11 4.88 -3.91
C ALA A 93 -10.81 6.38 -3.90
N HIS A 94 -9.61 6.78 -3.51
CA HIS A 94 -9.26 8.18 -3.23
C HIS A 94 -8.15 8.73 -4.14
N LEU A 95 -7.79 8.02 -5.21
CA LEU A 95 -6.71 8.41 -6.12
C LEU A 95 -6.95 9.76 -6.83
N HIS A 96 -8.21 10.20 -6.90
CA HIS A 96 -8.60 11.49 -7.48
C HIS A 96 -8.31 12.70 -6.58
N LEU A 97 -8.03 12.50 -5.29
CA LEU A 97 -7.77 13.59 -4.35
C LEU A 97 -6.43 14.28 -4.65
N GLU A 98 -6.41 15.62 -4.56
CA GLU A 98 -5.23 16.39 -4.92
C GLU A 98 -4.00 16.10 -4.03
N ASN A 99 -4.18 15.95 -2.72
CA ASN A 99 -3.10 15.55 -1.82
C ASN A 99 -2.54 14.16 -2.15
N VAL A 100 -3.40 13.24 -2.60
CA VAL A 100 -2.99 11.90 -3.05
C VAL A 100 -2.20 12.01 -4.35
N ARG A 101 -2.67 12.78 -5.34
CA ARG A 101 -1.95 12.99 -6.59
C ARG A 101 -0.58 13.63 -6.39
N ARG A 102 -0.42 14.56 -5.42
CA ARG A 102 0.90 15.10 -5.06
C ARG A 102 1.81 14.04 -4.47
N GLY A 103 1.31 13.19 -3.57
CA GLY A 103 2.05 12.06 -3.03
C GLY A 103 2.47 11.06 -4.12
N LEU A 104 1.57 10.75 -5.07
CA LEU A 104 1.88 9.87 -6.21
C LEU A 104 3.00 10.42 -7.10
N ARG A 105 3.05 11.75 -7.34
CA ARG A 105 4.18 12.37 -8.06
C ARG A 105 5.51 12.09 -7.37
N ILE A 106 5.56 12.30 -6.05
CA ILE A 106 6.77 12.04 -5.25
C ILE A 106 7.18 10.57 -5.39
N LEU A 107 6.24 9.63 -5.24
CA LEU A 107 6.54 8.21 -5.40
C LEU A 107 7.10 7.92 -6.80
N THR A 108 6.47 8.44 -7.85
CA THR A 108 6.89 8.23 -9.25
C THR A 108 8.29 8.81 -9.52
N GLU A 109 8.58 10.01 -9.04
CA GLU A 109 9.91 10.65 -9.15
C GLU A 109 11.01 9.83 -8.47
N HIS A 110 10.65 9.06 -7.45
CA HIS A 110 11.52 8.16 -6.71
C HIS A 110 11.41 6.69 -7.14
N ARG A 111 10.89 6.43 -8.35
CA ARG A 111 10.68 5.09 -8.91
C ARG A 111 9.79 4.20 -8.05
N GLY A 112 8.86 4.81 -7.32
CA GLY A 112 7.88 4.09 -6.51
C GLY A 112 6.87 3.35 -7.37
N GLU A 113 6.30 2.30 -6.80
CA GLU A 113 5.26 1.47 -7.41
C GLU A 113 3.91 1.71 -6.74
N VAL A 114 2.86 1.71 -7.55
CA VAL A 114 1.47 1.76 -7.07
C VAL A 114 0.80 0.45 -7.42
N TRP A 115 0.31 -0.23 -6.41
CA TRP A 115 -0.42 -1.48 -6.53
C TRP A 115 -1.88 -1.23 -6.16
N ALA A 116 -2.74 -1.18 -7.16
CA ALA A 116 -4.16 -0.94 -6.98
C ALA A 116 -4.90 -2.27 -6.84
N LYS A 117 -5.66 -2.42 -5.77
CA LYS A 117 -6.49 -3.61 -5.53
C LYS A 117 -7.82 -3.48 -6.27
N LEU A 118 -8.05 -4.41 -7.20
CA LEU A 118 -9.32 -4.61 -7.89
C LEU A 118 -9.74 -6.07 -7.73
N ASP A 119 -10.32 -6.38 -6.57
CA ASP A 119 -10.53 -7.75 -6.09
C ASP A 119 -11.79 -8.43 -6.69
N ALA A 120 -12.46 -7.79 -7.63
CA ALA A 120 -13.68 -8.35 -8.26
C ALA A 120 -13.94 -7.76 -9.64
N GLY A 121 -14.58 -8.53 -10.49
CA GLY A 121 -14.96 -8.17 -11.83
C GLY A 121 -16.41 -7.76 -12.04
N SER A 122 -17.27 -8.02 -11.07
CA SER A 122 -18.66 -7.56 -11.10
C SER A 122 -19.00 -6.75 -9.85
N GLU A 123 -19.98 -5.86 -9.97
CA GLU A 123 -20.47 -5.05 -8.85
C GLU A 123 -20.99 -5.93 -7.71
N GLU A 124 -21.66 -7.04 -8.04
CA GLU A 124 -22.19 -7.97 -7.04
C GLU A 124 -21.06 -8.58 -6.21
N TRP A 125 -20.00 -9.06 -6.88
CA TRP A 125 -18.85 -9.70 -6.22
C TRP A 125 -18.02 -8.68 -5.47
N PHE A 126 -17.83 -7.50 -6.04
CA PHE A 126 -17.12 -6.38 -5.42
C PHE A 126 -17.76 -5.98 -4.08
N ARG A 127 -19.08 -5.88 -4.02
CA ARG A 127 -19.78 -5.59 -2.76
C ARG A 127 -19.59 -6.67 -1.71
N LYS A 128 -19.55 -7.93 -2.11
CA LYS A 128 -19.34 -9.06 -1.19
C LYS A 128 -17.92 -9.09 -0.62
N ILE A 129 -16.92 -8.80 -1.44
CA ILE A 129 -15.50 -8.85 -1.04
C ILE A 129 -15.09 -7.59 -0.31
N ASN A 130 -15.31 -6.43 -0.92
CA ASN A 130 -14.72 -5.19 -0.44
C ASN A 130 -15.58 -4.49 0.60
N GLY A 131 -16.89 -4.69 0.61
CA GLY A 131 -17.82 -3.97 1.47
C GLY A 131 -17.68 -2.44 1.32
N SER A 132 -17.29 -1.98 0.13
CA SER A 132 -17.03 -0.57 -0.17
C SER A 132 -18.32 0.24 -0.31
N ALA A 133 -18.27 1.51 0.10
CA ALA A 133 -19.32 2.48 -0.21
C ALA A 133 -19.27 2.96 -1.66
N PHE A 134 -18.16 2.75 -2.36
CA PHE A 134 -17.97 3.08 -3.77
C PHE A 134 -18.43 1.94 -4.67
N SER A 135 -18.92 2.26 -5.87
CA SER A 135 -19.20 1.27 -6.90
C SER A 135 -17.91 0.78 -7.56
N LEU A 136 -17.95 -0.43 -8.13
CA LEU A 136 -16.85 -0.96 -8.94
C LEU A 136 -16.49 -0.01 -10.09
N GLU A 137 -17.52 0.50 -10.81
CA GLU A 137 -17.35 1.47 -11.91
C GLU A 137 -16.55 2.69 -11.46
N ARG A 138 -16.86 3.25 -10.28
CA ARG A 138 -16.12 4.41 -9.75
C ARG A 138 -14.67 4.09 -9.45
N ILE A 139 -14.37 2.90 -8.95
CA ILE A 139 -12.99 2.46 -8.73
C ILE A 139 -12.27 2.33 -10.07
N GLN A 140 -12.88 1.68 -11.06
CA GLN A 140 -12.30 1.53 -12.40
C GLN A 140 -11.99 2.89 -13.03
N GLU A 141 -12.94 3.85 -13.00
CA GLU A 141 -12.71 5.22 -13.47
C GLU A 141 -11.50 5.89 -12.80
N ASN A 142 -11.40 5.77 -11.46
CA ASN A 142 -10.27 6.32 -10.72
C ASN A 142 -8.94 5.70 -11.16
N LEU A 143 -8.91 4.37 -11.36
CA LEU A 143 -7.71 3.66 -11.82
C LEU A 143 -7.32 4.10 -13.23
N GLU A 144 -8.27 4.12 -14.15
CA GLU A 144 -8.04 4.53 -15.55
C GLU A 144 -7.51 5.97 -15.66
N GLN A 145 -8.14 6.90 -14.91
CA GLN A 145 -7.71 8.30 -14.93
C GLN A 145 -6.33 8.47 -14.30
N THR A 146 -6.08 7.78 -13.20
CA THR A 146 -4.80 7.87 -12.48
C THR A 146 -3.66 7.23 -13.26
N ASN A 147 -3.91 6.09 -13.93
CA ASN A 147 -2.90 5.38 -14.72
C ASN A 147 -2.35 6.19 -15.91
N LYS A 148 -3.06 7.22 -16.37
CA LYS A 148 -2.57 8.13 -17.42
C LYS A 148 -1.32 8.89 -17.00
N ASP A 149 -1.25 9.28 -15.73
CA ASP A 149 -0.17 10.09 -15.18
C ASP A 149 0.78 9.27 -14.29
N PHE A 150 0.26 8.22 -13.66
CA PHE A 150 0.96 7.39 -12.67
C PHE A 150 0.74 5.92 -13.02
N PRO A 151 1.66 5.29 -13.77
CA PRO A 151 1.56 3.87 -14.09
C PRO A 151 1.42 3.01 -12.84
N MET A 152 0.50 2.07 -12.85
CA MET A 152 0.22 1.22 -11.71
C MET A 152 0.05 -0.25 -12.10
N GLN A 153 0.23 -1.12 -11.13
CA GLN A 153 -0.07 -2.54 -11.24
C GLN A 153 -1.44 -2.79 -10.62
N VAL A 154 -2.26 -3.61 -11.26
CA VAL A 154 -3.53 -4.05 -10.68
C VAL A 154 -3.32 -5.41 -10.04
N GLN A 155 -3.62 -5.48 -8.75
CA GLN A 155 -3.65 -6.72 -7.98
C GLN A 155 -5.10 -7.17 -7.85
N THR A 156 -5.36 -8.41 -8.26
CA THR A 156 -6.69 -9.02 -8.15
C THR A 156 -6.66 -10.26 -7.28
N MET A 157 -7.78 -10.55 -6.63
CA MET A 157 -7.95 -11.74 -5.80
C MET A 157 -8.99 -12.66 -6.40
N LEU A 158 -8.59 -13.89 -6.73
CA LEU A 158 -9.52 -14.95 -7.09
C LEU A 158 -9.79 -15.81 -5.87
N CYS A 159 -10.99 -15.75 -5.34
CA CYS A 159 -11.36 -16.50 -4.14
C CYS A 159 -12.76 -17.08 -4.22
N ARG A 160 -13.00 -18.14 -3.44
CA ARG A 160 -14.31 -18.66 -3.16
C ARG A 160 -14.90 -17.95 -1.94
N ILE A 161 -16.15 -17.50 -2.02
CA ILE A 161 -16.88 -16.90 -0.90
C ILE A 161 -17.85 -17.95 -0.35
N GLY A 162 -17.55 -18.49 0.83
CA GLY A 162 -18.27 -19.64 1.35
C GLY A 162 -18.13 -20.84 0.40
N ASN A 163 -19.25 -21.32 -0.14
CA ASN A 163 -19.28 -22.42 -1.11
C ASN A 163 -19.51 -21.96 -2.57
N VAL A 164 -19.46 -20.64 -2.82
CA VAL A 164 -19.71 -20.05 -4.14
C VAL A 164 -18.39 -19.75 -4.80
N GLU A 165 -18.15 -20.33 -5.99
CA GLU A 165 -16.99 -20.03 -6.83
C GLU A 165 -17.23 -18.75 -7.65
N PRO A 166 -16.16 -18.02 -8.02
CA PRO A 166 -16.29 -16.90 -8.95
C PRO A 166 -16.87 -17.38 -10.28
N SER A 167 -17.79 -16.62 -10.84
CA SER A 167 -18.37 -16.94 -12.16
C SER A 167 -17.32 -16.71 -13.26
N PRO A 168 -17.52 -17.27 -14.47
CA PRO A 168 -16.67 -16.94 -15.61
C PRO A 168 -16.53 -15.43 -15.84
N LYS A 169 -17.58 -14.66 -15.61
CA LYS A 169 -17.54 -13.18 -15.73
C LYS A 169 -16.62 -12.50 -14.73
N GLU A 170 -16.28 -13.17 -13.61
CA GLU A 170 -15.29 -12.67 -12.65
C GLU A 170 -13.86 -13.00 -13.05
N ILE A 171 -13.68 -13.96 -13.96
CA ILE A 171 -12.37 -14.50 -14.36
C ILE A 171 -11.91 -13.90 -15.69
N ASP A 172 -12.85 -13.53 -16.55
CA ASP A 172 -12.62 -13.07 -17.94
C ASP A 172 -12.46 -11.53 -18.04
N LEU A 173 -11.96 -10.88 -17.01
CA LEU A 173 -11.73 -9.44 -16.96
C LEU A 173 -10.37 -9.02 -17.50
#